data_1ba1fe7d31828e3dcd4173fd06e5d8a8
#
_entry.id   1ba1fe7d31828e3dcd4173fd06e5d8a8
#
_cell.length_a   1.000
_cell.length_b   1.000
_cell.length_c   1.000
_cell.angle_alpha   90.00
_cell.angle_beta   90.00
_cell.angle_gamma   90.00
#
_symmetry.space_group_name_H-M   'P 1'
#
loop_
_entity.id
_entity.type
_entity.pdbx_description
1 polymer ?
#
loop_
_entity_poly.entity_id
_entity_poly.type
_entity_poly.pdbx_seq_one_letter_code
_entity_poly.pdbx_strand_id
1 'polypeptide(L)'
;MALTQFNTLGGPGDRSMRFTKVVLAIVIAVLAFFALMLCWPFYSVPTGSRGVLTQFGAIKGIESEGLVIVPPWQKVSIFSIRAETADIDKASGSTSDTQPVDVDLTVRYSIMPDRVAEVYEKYSHNGDLASYVQTATQEVFKAVTAKYTAPDLIGKRSQVSTDILDMLKQKLEKYGAQVINIDMRNFAFSPSYMSAINEKVTQEQLRLGAENKLKTVESEQKQKVAIAEAEANALKARADGEAYATVKEATAKAEALRVQNVALSTNKDVLELRRIEVEQTKADKWDGKLPSAIYANAPIPFLNVGTKP
;
A
#
# COMPACT_ATOMS: atom_id res chain seq x y z
N MET A 1 119.35 -28.63 47.21
CA MET A 1 118.52 -29.71 47.80
C MET A 1 117.06 -29.44 47.35
N ALA A 2 116.56 -30.44 46.70
CA ALA A 2 115.24 -30.51 46.04
C ALA A 2 114.07 -30.26 46.95
N LEU A 3 112.94 -29.82 46.39
CA LEU A 3 111.61 -30.35 46.61
C LEU A 3 110.56 -29.65 45.71
N THR A 4 110.30 -30.32 44.67
CA THR A 4 109.01 -30.85 44.15
C THR A 4 107.79 -29.93 44.25
N GLN A 5 107.43 -29.45 43.15
CA GLN A 5 106.05 -28.90 42.89
C GLN A 5 105.09 -30.06 42.68
N PHE A 6 103.96 -30.03 43.39
CA PHE A 6 102.83 -30.87 43.10
C PHE A 6 101.80 -30.05 42.33
N ASN A 7 101.64 -30.45 41.12
CA ASN A 7 100.62 -29.98 40.20
C ASN A 7 99.30 -30.61 40.61
N THR A 8 98.32 -29.81 41.06
CA THR A 8 96.98 -30.30 41.32
C THR A 8 96.20 -30.24 40.01
N LEU A 9 96.04 -31.41 39.43
CA LEU A 9 95.12 -31.66 38.33
C LEU A 9 93.70 -31.31 38.75
N GLY A 10 93.07 -30.37 37.99
CA GLY A 10 91.69 -30.05 38.13
C GLY A 10 90.83 -31.27 37.91
N GLY A 11 90.08 -31.64 38.96
CA GLY A 11 89.23 -32.82 38.99
C GLY A 11 88.02 -32.69 38.00
N PRO A 12 87.49 -33.82 37.58
CA PRO A 12 86.39 -33.88 36.59
C PRO A 12 85.07 -33.23 37.04
N GLY A 13 85.00 -32.69 38.27
CA GLY A 13 83.80 -32.03 38.82
C GLY A 13 83.51 -30.61 38.31
N ASP A 14 84.55 -29.89 37.80
CA ASP A 14 84.37 -28.47 37.42
C ASP A 14 83.70 -28.30 36.05
N ARG A 15 83.83 -29.25 35.14
CA ARG A 15 83.16 -29.26 33.85
C ARG A 15 81.67 -29.59 34.00
N SER A 16 81.30 -30.49 34.89
CA SER A 16 79.85 -30.83 35.11
C SER A 16 79.12 -29.71 35.80
N MET A 17 79.78 -28.99 36.73
CA MET A 17 79.22 -27.86 37.43
C MET A 17 79.01 -26.63 36.49
N ARG A 18 79.87 -26.42 35.52
CA ARG A 18 79.68 -25.38 34.47
C ARG A 18 78.62 -25.75 33.51
N PHE A 19 78.52 -27.02 33.13
CA PHE A 19 77.45 -27.50 32.24
C PHE A 19 76.06 -27.41 32.90
N THR A 20 75.93 -27.79 34.17
CA THR A 20 74.70 -27.62 34.93
C THR A 20 74.28 -26.14 35.11
N LYS A 21 75.24 -25.24 35.36
CA LYS A 21 74.94 -23.79 35.42
C LYS A 21 74.47 -23.19 34.07
N VAL A 22 75.11 -23.63 32.97
CA VAL A 22 74.68 -23.19 31.61
C VAL A 22 73.29 -23.74 31.25
N VAL A 23 73.04 -25.02 31.55
CA VAL A 23 71.70 -25.63 31.34
C VAL A 23 70.62 -24.92 32.20
N LEU A 24 70.98 -24.65 33.49
CA LEU A 24 70.07 -23.92 34.37
C LEU A 24 69.79 -22.48 33.86
N ALA A 25 70.82 -21.77 33.36
CA ALA A 25 70.68 -20.45 32.77
C ALA A 25 69.83 -20.48 31.51
N ILE A 26 69.97 -21.50 30.65
CA ILE A 26 69.13 -21.69 29.48
C ILE A 26 67.64 -21.96 29.86
N VAL A 27 67.41 -22.81 30.87
CA VAL A 27 66.08 -23.11 31.38
C VAL A 27 65.41 -21.86 31.96
N ILE A 28 66.19 -21.08 32.75
CA ILE A 28 65.65 -19.78 33.28
C ILE A 28 65.38 -18.80 32.15
N ALA A 29 66.24 -18.72 31.13
CA ALA A 29 66.00 -17.85 29.97
C ALA A 29 64.80 -18.31 29.17
N VAL A 30 64.56 -19.58 28.96
CA VAL A 30 63.37 -20.16 28.30
C VAL A 30 62.09 -19.90 29.14
N LEU A 31 62.20 -20.11 30.46
CA LEU A 31 61.08 -19.80 31.37
C LEU A 31 60.76 -18.30 31.40
N ALA A 32 61.77 -17.44 31.44
CA ALA A 32 61.63 -15.99 31.36
C ALA A 32 61.03 -15.57 30.01
N PHE A 33 61.44 -16.16 28.88
CA PHE A 33 60.89 -15.92 27.57
C PHE A 33 59.43 -16.37 27.49
N PHE A 34 59.11 -17.54 28.06
CA PHE A 34 57.75 -18.06 28.12
C PHE A 34 56.84 -17.23 29.04
N ALA A 35 57.39 -16.74 30.17
CA ALA A 35 56.68 -15.81 31.05
C ALA A 35 56.44 -14.45 30.37
N LEU A 36 57.38 -13.95 29.59
CA LEU A 36 57.24 -12.75 28.77
C LEU A 36 56.19 -12.95 27.66
N MET A 37 56.17 -14.12 27.04
CA MET A 37 55.18 -14.48 26.03
C MET A 37 53.78 -14.65 26.63
N LEU A 38 53.63 -15.14 27.85
CA LEU A 38 52.36 -15.25 28.57
C LEU A 38 51.85 -13.88 29.06
N CYS A 39 52.75 -12.93 29.33
CA CYS A 39 52.42 -11.55 29.70
C CYS A 39 52.07 -10.66 28.53
N TRP A 40 52.13 -11.14 27.28
CA TRP A 40 51.75 -10.37 26.09
C TRP A 40 50.30 -10.69 25.76
N PRO A 41 49.35 -9.79 26.07
CA PRO A 41 47.95 -10.05 25.81
C PRO A 41 47.65 -9.90 24.31
N PHE A 42 47.32 -11.04 23.69
CA PHE A 42 46.71 -11.03 22.37
C PHE A 42 45.23 -10.77 22.57
N TYR A 43 44.75 -9.65 21.99
CA TYR A 43 43.34 -9.34 21.99
C TYR A 43 42.73 -9.60 20.63
N SER A 44 41.62 -10.35 20.60
CA SER A 44 40.82 -10.54 19.40
C SER A 44 39.67 -9.55 19.40
N VAL A 45 39.66 -8.66 18.42
CA VAL A 45 38.54 -7.74 18.18
C VAL A 45 37.55 -8.45 17.26
N PRO A 46 36.28 -8.71 17.70
CA PRO A 46 35.29 -9.41 16.91
C PRO A 46 34.92 -8.63 15.65
N THR A 47 34.52 -9.34 14.58
CA THR A 47 34.00 -8.77 13.36
C THR A 47 32.77 -7.89 13.66
N GLY A 48 32.72 -6.68 13.10
CA GLY A 48 31.66 -5.71 13.38
C GLY A 48 31.85 -4.96 14.69
N SER A 49 33.10 -4.94 15.22
CA SER A 49 33.49 -4.14 16.37
C SER A 49 34.78 -3.38 16.08
N ARG A 50 35.06 -2.37 16.87
CA ARG A 50 36.32 -1.62 16.88
C ARG A 50 36.92 -1.63 18.28
N GLY A 51 38.21 -1.74 18.35
CA GLY A 51 38.95 -1.67 19.59
C GLY A 51 39.51 -0.27 19.82
N VAL A 52 39.16 0.39 20.92
CA VAL A 52 39.78 1.65 21.33
C VAL A 52 40.93 1.32 22.27
N LEU A 53 42.16 1.66 21.84
CA LEU A 53 43.37 1.52 22.65
C LEU A 53 43.52 2.70 23.59
N THR A 54 43.58 2.43 24.87
CA THR A 54 43.85 3.43 25.90
C THR A 54 45.13 3.12 26.66
N GLN A 55 45.92 4.15 26.92
CA GLN A 55 47.14 4.08 27.71
C GLN A 55 47.10 5.11 28.83
N PHE A 56 47.09 4.65 30.08
CA PHE A 56 47.00 5.54 31.24
C PHE A 56 45.86 6.57 31.15
N GLY A 57 44.73 6.14 30.57
CA GLY A 57 43.54 7.00 30.37
C GLY A 57 43.52 7.82 29.08
N ALA A 58 44.62 7.89 28.33
CA ALA A 58 44.68 8.59 27.05
C ALA A 58 44.35 7.65 25.88
N ILE A 59 43.52 8.08 24.92
CA ILE A 59 43.25 7.35 23.67
C ILE A 59 44.51 7.40 22.80
N LYS A 60 45.01 6.24 22.37
CA LYS A 60 46.19 6.10 21.49
C LYS A 60 45.81 5.80 20.04
N GLY A 61 44.71 5.09 19.83
CA GLY A 61 44.29 4.73 18.49
C GLY A 61 43.02 3.89 18.49
N ILE A 62 42.57 3.60 17.28
CA ILE A 62 41.44 2.72 17.01
C ILE A 62 41.95 1.55 16.21
N GLU A 63 41.70 0.35 16.69
CA GLU A 63 42.09 -0.90 16.03
C GLU A 63 40.88 -1.47 15.28
N SER A 64 41.17 -2.02 14.10
CA SER A 64 40.20 -2.73 13.29
C SER A 64 39.94 -4.13 13.86
N GLU A 65 38.93 -4.79 13.33
CA GLU A 65 38.65 -6.22 13.64
C GLU A 65 39.83 -7.12 13.32
N GLY A 66 40.02 -8.15 14.12
CA GLY A 66 41.10 -9.12 13.99
C GLY A 66 41.91 -9.29 15.25
N LEU A 67 43.12 -9.85 15.09
CA LEU A 67 44.05 -10.07 16.20
C LEU A 67 44.92 -8.83 16.39
N VAL A 68 44.85 -8.24 17.58
CA VAL A 68 45.64 -7.04 17.96
C VAL A 68 46.59 -7.42 19.07
N ILE A 69 47.84 -7.03 18.92
CA ILE A 69 48.87 -7.21 19.96
C ILE A 69 48.91 -5.96 20.82
N VAL A 70 48.54 -6.09 22.08
CA VAL A 70 48.39 -4.97 22.99
C VAL A 70 49.43 -5.08 24.11
N PRO A 71 50.31 -4.09 24.29
CA PRO A 71 51.25 -4.05 25.40
C PRO A 71 50.53 -4.10 26.76
N PRO A 72 51.15 -4.63 27.82
CA PRO A 72 50.51 -4.84 29.11
C PRO A 72 50.08 -3.55 29.85
N TRP A 73 50.59 -2.40 29.42
CA TRP A 73 50.20 -1.07 29.93
C TRP A 73 49.08 -0.39 29.16
N GLN A 74 48.54 -1.06 28.13
CA GLN A 74 47.39 -0.57 27.35
C GLN A 74 46.17 -1.43 27.63
N LYS A 75 45.02 -0.80 27.52
CA LYS A 75 43.70 -1.48 27.58
C LYS A 75 43.00 -1.34 26.25
N VAL A 76 42.27 -2.38 25.84
CA VAL A 76 41.38 -2.38 24.67
C VAL A 76 39.96 -2.35 25.17
N SER A 77 39.22 -1.35 24.74
CA SER A 77 37.76 -1.27 24.92
C SER A 77 37.09 -1.57 23.59
N ILE A 78 36.26 -2.62 23.55
CA ILE A 78 35.61 -3.09 22.34
C ILE A 78 34.25 -2.38 22.23
N PHE A 79 34.00 -1.74 21.09
CA PHE A 79 32.73 -1.09 20.73
C PHE A 79 32.11 -1.75 19.52
N SER A 80 30.85 -2.13 19.63
CA SER A 80 30.08 -2.65 18.49
C SER A 80 29.78 -1.50 17.53
N ILE A 81 30.09 -1.70 16.23
CA ILE A 81 29.68 -0.82 15.15
C ILE A 81 28.48 -1.38 14.38
N ARG A 82 27.91 -2.48 14.87
CA ARG A 82 26.69 -3.07 14.31
C ARG A 82 25.48 -2.21 14.62
N ALA A 83 24.42 -2.43 13.84
CA ALA A 83 23.15 -1.80 14.12
C ALA A 83 22.59 -2.28 15.47
N GLU A 84 22.35 -1.35 16.36
CA GLU A 84 21.69 -1.55 17.65
C GLU A 84 20.32 -0.89 17.63
N THR A 85 19.47 -1.30 18.55
CA THR A 85 18.10 -0.82 18.63
C THR A 85 17.88 -0.14 20.00
N ALA A 86 17.36 1.08 19.97
CA ALA A 86 16.89 1.77 21.15
C ALA A 86 15.34 1.83 21.09
N ASP A 87 14.71 1.16 22.04
CA ASP A 87 13.26 1.20 22.19
C ASP A 87 12.89 2.30 23.19
N ILE A 88 11.90 3.10 22.82
CA ILE A 88 11.34 4.18 23.64
C ILE A 88 9.85 3.92 23.77
N ASP A 89 9.47 3.37 24.89
CA ASP A 89 8.06 3.18 25.24
C ASP A 89 7.47 4.51 25.67
N LYS A 90 6.34 4.88 25.08
CA LYS A 90 5.56 6.08 25.40
C LYS A 90 6.36 7.38 25.31
N ALA A 91 6.95 7.64 24.13
CA ALA A 91 7.46 8.97 23.86
C ALA A 91 6.27 9.96 23.87
N SER A 92 6.21 10.80 24.89
CA SER A 92 5.14 11.76 25.07
C SER A 92 5.46 13.07 24.38
N GLY A 93 4.52 13.61 23.63
CA GLY A 93 4.60 14.89 22.96
C GLY A 93 3.28 15.65 23.00
N SER A 94 3.29 16.87 22.46
CA SER A 94 2.09 17.67 22.21
C SER A 94 2.06 18.10 20.77
N THR A 95 0.90 18.04 20.16
CA THR A 95 0.68 18.52 18.78
C THR A 95 0.52 20.04 18.73
N SER A 96 0.51 20.61 17.53
CA SER A 96 0.29 22.06 17.33
C SER A 96 -1.09 22.52 17.80
N ASP A 97 -2.08 21.63 17.83
CA ASP A 97 -3.43 21.85 18.38
C ASP A 97 -3.53 21.48 19.86
N THR A 98 -2.38 21.40 20.57
CA THR A 98 -2.26 21.21 22.02
C THR A 98 -2.82 19.86 22.50
N GLN A 99 -2.92 18.86 21.62
CA GLN A 99 -3.35 17.54 22.01
C GLN A 99 -2.15 16.70 22.48
N PRO A 100 -2.22 16.07 23.66
CA PRO A 100 -1.19 15.14 24.11
C PRO A 100 -1.22 13.88 23.22
N VAL A 101 -0.04 13.41 22.83
CA VAL A 101 0.16 12.20 22.04
C VAL A 101 1.28 11.38 22.64
N ASP A 102 1.05 10.10 22.83
CA ASP A 102 2.05 9.12 23.22
C ASP A 102 2.28 8.17 22.03
N VAL A 103 3.55 7.89 21.73
CA VAL A 103 3.94 7.02 20.63
C VAL A 103 5.07 6.11 21.09
N ASP A 104 5.00 4.83 20.73
CA ASP A 104 6.12 3.92 20.91
C ASP A 104 7.08 4.07 19.72
N LEU A 105 8.34 4.39 20.01
CA LEU A 105 9.38 4.60 19.02
C LEU A 105 10.46 3.54 19.14
N THR A 106 10.91 3.03 18.00
CA THR A 106 12.07 2.16 17.90
C THR A 106 13.06 2.79 16.95
N VAL A 107 14.24 3.14 17.47
CA VAL A 107 15.33 3.75 16.69
C VAL A 107 16.41 2.72 16.46
N ARG A 108 16.74 2.47 15.20
CA ARG A 108 17.90 1.65 14.82
C ARG A 108 19.05 2.56 14.45
N TYR A 109 20.16 2.41 15.16
CA TYR A 109 21.35 3.23 14.99
C TYR A 109 22.61 2.37 14.98
N SER A 110 23.73 2.94 14.52
CA SER A 110 25.06 2.34 14.61
C SER A 110 26.09 3.41 14.95
N ILE A 111 27.22 2.99 15.52
CA ILE A 111 28.35 3.90 15.76
C ILE A 111 29.13 4.03 14.45
N MET A 112 29.51 5.25 14.10
CA MET A 112 30.39 5.51 12.95
C MET A 112 31.78 4.96 13.22
N PRO A 113 32.34 4.07 12.36
CA PRO A 113 33.63 3.43 12.60
C PRO A 113 34.77 4.41 12.84
N ASP A 114 34.74 5.54 12.16
CA ASP A 114 35.80 6.58 12.22
C ASP A 114 35.72 7.45 13.47
N ARG A 115 34.56 7.43 14.15
CA ARG A 115 34.29 8.30 15.30
C ARG A 115 34.14 7.53 16.62
N VAL A 116 34.52 6.26 16.65
CA VAL A 116 34.44 5.41 17.85
C VAL A 116 35.24 5.98 19.01
N ALA A 117 36.38 6.67 18.74
CA ALA A 117 37.18 7.34 19.78
C ALA A 117 36.41 8.48 20.46
N GLU A 118 35.67 9.29 19.71
CA GLU A 118 34.84 10.36 20.26
C GLU A 118 33.66 9.81 21.10
N VAL A 119 33.08 8.69 20.62
CA VAL A 119 32.04 7.99 21.37
C VAL A 119 32.59 7.44 22.68
N TYR A 120 33.81 6.85 22.65
CA TYR A 120 34.48 6.39 23.86
C TYR A 120 34.76 7.52 24.84
N GLU A 121 35.24 8.66 24.35
CA GLU A 121 35.55 9.83 25.19
C GLU A 121 34.31 10.40 25.89
N LYS A 122 33.20 10.47 25.17
CA LYS A 122 31.95 11.07 25.67
C LYS A 122 31.05 10.08 26.43
N TYR A 123 31.09 8.80 26.01
CA TYR A 123 30.20 7.75 26.48
C TYR A 123 31.03 6.51 26.81
N SER A 124 31.68 6.45 27.92
CA SER A 124 32.66 5.40 28.32
C SER A 124 32.14 3.96 28.19
N HIS A 125 30.84 3.74 28.03
CA HIS A 125 30.20 2.43 27.89
C HIS A 125 29.09 2.50 26.85
N ASN A 126 28.86 1.40 26.12
CA ASN A 126 27.80 1.28 25.11
C ASN A 126 26.39 1.62 25.65
N GLY A 127 26.13 1.34 26.94
CA GLY A 127 24.86 1.64 27.57
C GLY A 127 24.55 3.13 27.69
N ASP A 128 25.57 3.96 27.81
CA ASP A 128 25.40 5.43 27.93
C ASP A 128 24.96 6.05 26.58
N LEU A 129 25.46 5.52 25.47
CA LEU A 129 25.05 5.98 24.15
C LEU A 129 23.57 5.65 23.87
N ALA A 130 23.09 4.44 24.21
CA ALA A 130 21.69 4.07 24.07
C ALA A 130 20.74 5.00 24.85
N SER A 131 21.09 5.33 26.08
CA SER A 131 20.34 6.29 26.91
C SER A 131 20.31 7.70 26.28
N TYR A 132 21.43 8.13 25.71
CA TYR A 132 21.51 9.39 24.99
C TYR A 132 20.63 9.38 23.73
N VAL A 133 20.68 8.32 22.93
CA VAL A 133 19.81 8.14 21.74
C VAL A 133 18.35 8.21 22.14
N GLN A 134 17.94 7.56 23.21
CA GLN A 134 16.57 7.62 23.74
C GLN A 134 16.17 9.06 24.08
N THR A 135 17.01 9.76 24.84
CA THR A 135 16.75 11.17 25.24
C THR A 135 16.69 12.09 24.04
N ALA A 136 17.65 11.96 23.10
CA ALA A 136 17.68 12.75 21.87
C ALA A 136 16.44 12.49 21.00
N THR A 137 15.97 11.24 20.94
CA THR A 137 14.78 10.87 20.18
C THR A 137 13.52 11.48 20.79
N GLN A 138 13.36 11.43 22.11
CA GLN A 138 12.23 12.07 22.79
C GLN A 138 12.20 13.58 22.55
N GLU A 139 13.35 14.23 22.59
CA GLU A 139 13.43 15.67 22.34
C GLU A 139 13.07 16.03 20.88
N VAL A 140 13.62 15.27 19.91
CA VAL A 140 13.29 15.44 18.50
C VAL A 140 11.81 15.14 18.24
N PHE A 141 11.27 14.09 18.86
CA PHE A 141 9.86 13.75 18.77
C PHE A 141 8.98 14.92 19.21
N LYS A 142 9.25 15.50 20.39
CA LYS A 142 8.52 16.67 20.89
C LYS A 142 8.62 17.87 19.93
N ALA A 143 9.80 18.12 19.38
CA ALA A 143 10.01 19.23 18.46
C ALA A 143 9.28 19.06 17.12
N VAL A 144 9.17 17.82 16.63
CA VAL A 144 8.48 17.54 15.36
C VAL A 144 6.96 17.50 15.58
N THR A 145 6.47 16.82 16.61
CA THR A 145 5.03 16.71 16.88
C THR A 145 4.37 18.08 17.08
N ALA A 146 5.09 19.03 17.69
CA ALA A 146 4.62 20.41 17.85
C ALA A 146 4.37 21.17 16.53
N LYS A 147 4.87 20.66 15.39
CA LYS A 147 4.64 21.24 14.06
C LYS A 147 3.39 20.70 13.37
N TYR A 148 2.88 19.56 13.80
CA TYR A 148 1.77 18.85 13.17
C TYR A 148 0.52 18.87 14.04
N THR A 149 -0.66 18.89 13.39
CA THR A 149 -1.93 18.66 14.08
C THR A 149 -2.12 17.17 14.36
N ALA A 150 -2.99 16.82 15.30
CA ALA A 150 -3.27 15.43 15.63
C ALA A 150 -3.80 14.61 14.41
N PRO A 151 -4.70 15.12 13.55
CA PRO A 151 -5.07 14.46 12.31
C PRO A 151 -3.92 14.29 11.32
N ASP A 152 -3.03 15.29 11.21
CA ASP A 152 -1.87 15.22 10.32
C ASP A 152 -0.84 14.17 10.77
N LEU A 153 -0.65 13.99 12.08
CA LEU A 153 0.24 12.93 12.60
C LEU A 153 -0.18 11.54 12.13
N ILE A 154 -1.48 11.30 11.98
CA ILE A 154 -2.02 10.02 11.50
C ILE A 154 -1.98 9.97 9.97
N GLY A 155 -2.46 11.01 9.31
CA GLY A 155 -2.62 11.05 7.85
C GLY A 155 -1.30 11.20 7.08
N LYS A 156 -0.32 11.93 7.65
CA LYS A 156 1.01 12.20 7.06
C LYS A 156 2.13 11.46 7.78
N ARG A 157 1.85 10.29 8.32
CA ARG A 157 2.77 9.50 9.13
C ARG A 157 4.14 9.31 8.50
N SER A 158 4.22 9.04 7.20
CA SER A 158 5.50 8.85 6.50
C SER A 158 6.33 10.14 6.46
N GLN A 159 5.70 11.29 6.29
CA GLN A 159 6.39 12.58 6.32
C GLN A 159 6.90 12.91 7.72
N VAL A 160 6.08 12.70 8.74
CA VAL A 160 6.47 12.87 10.15
C VAL A 160 7.66 11.98 10.50
N SER A 161 7.66 10.72 10.05
CA SER A 161 8.78 9.78 10.22
C SER A 161 10.06 10.30 9.58
N THR A 162 9.95 10.83 8.37
CA THR A 162 11.10 11.41 7.65
C THR A 162 11.64 12.63 8.37
N ASP A 163 10.79 13.55 8.81
CA ASP A 163 11.21 14.75 9.54
C ASP A 163 11.89 14.41 10.86
N ILE A 164 11.38 13.42 11.60
CA ILE A 164 12.02 12.93 12.82
C ILE A 164 13.38 12.32 12.49
N LEU A 165 13.44 11.46 11.46
CA LEU A 165 14.67 10.80 11.03
C LEU A 165 15.76 11.81 10.66
N ASP A 166 15.42 12.83 9.88
CA ASP A 166 16.38 13.84 9.41
C ASP A 166 16.88 14.72 10.56
N MET A 167 16.01 15.16 11.45
CA MET A 167 16.41 15.90 12.64
C MET A 167 17.27 15.06 13.58
N LEU A 168 16.91 13.76 13.74
CA LEU A 168 17.64 12.85 14.60
C LEU A 168 19.02 12.51 14.02
N LYS A 169 19.14 12.33 12.70
CA LYS A 169 20.42 12.15 11.99
C LYS A 169 21.35 13.33 12.28
N GLN A 170 20.89 14.56 12.04
CA GLN A 170 21.68 15.77 12.28
C GLN A 170 22.13 15.91 13.74
N LYS A 171 21.27 15.50 14.67
CA LYS A 171 21.57 15.56 16.09
C LYS A 171 22.57 14.51 16.53
N LEU A 172 22.38 13.25 16.12
CA LEU A 172 23.21 12.12 16.54
C LEU A 172 24.54 12.04 15.79
N GLU A 173 24.62 12.55 14.56
CA GLU A 173 25.87 12.66 13.81
C GLU A 173 26.94 13.44 14.58
N LYS A 174 26.57 14.51 15.30
CA LYS A 174 27.49 15.29 16.15
C LYS A 174 28.12 14.47 17.28
N TYR A 175 27.51 13.34 17.62
CA TYR A 175 27.95 12.47 18.70
C TYR A 175 28.56 11.14 18.19
N GLY A 176 28.78 11.03 16.87
CA GLY A 176 29.41 9.87 16.28
C GLY A 176 28.47 8.66 16.06
N ALA A 177 27.16 8.87 16.18
CA ALA A 177 26.17 7.86 15.89
C ALA A 177 25.41 8.18 14.58
N GLN A 178 25.16 7.14 13.78
CA GLN A 178 24.38 7.21 12.55
C GLN A 178 23.03 6.53 12.76
N VAL A 179 21.94 7.25 12.49
CA VAL A 179 20.60 6.68 12.50
C VAL A 179 20.33 5.97 11.17
N ILE A 180 19.91 4.73 11.24
CA ILE A 180 19.58 3.90 10.08
C ILE A 180 18.10 4.02 9.75
N ASN A 181 17.25 3.82 10.75
CA ASN A 181 15.79 3.86 10.59
C ASN A 181 15.11 4.24 11.92
N ILE A 182 13.88 4.74 11.80
CA ILE A 182 12.99 4.96 12.92
C ILE A 182 11.61 4.34 12.62
N ASP A 183 11.14 3.54 13.54
CA ASP A 183 9.82 2.91 13.44
C ASP A 183 8.91 3.51 14.52
N MET A 184 7.75 4.00 14.10
CA MET A 184 6.73 4.54 14.99
C MET A 184 5.57 3.55 15.11
N ARG A 185 5.22 3.20 16.33
CA ARG A 185 4.13 2.28 16.65
C ARG A 185 3.15 2.95 17.61
N ASN A 186 1.94 2.46 17.67
CA ASN A 186 0.94 2.74 18.72
C ASN A 186 0.76 4.24 19.02
N PHE A 187 0.14 4.99 18.08
CA PHE A 187 -0.27 6.36 18.39
C PHE A 187 -1.45 6.35 19.38
N ALA A 188 -1.22 6.85 20.56
CA ALA A 188 -2.24 7.00 21.60
C ALA A 188 -2.52 8.48 21.85
N PHE A 189 -3.77 8.88 21.66
CA PHE A 189 -4.28 10.20 21.99
C PHE A 189 -5.15 10.14 23.23
N SER A 190 -5.48 11.29 23.81
CA SER A 190 -6.36 11.32 24.98
C SER A 190 -7.72 10.69 24.67
N PRO A 191 -8.34 9.96 25.62
CA PRO A 191 -9.66 9.35 25.42
C PRO A 191 -10.74 10.36 25.03
N SER A 192 -10.69 11.57 25.58
CA SER A 192 -11.61 12.67 25.26
C SER A 192 -11.47 13.13 23.82
N TYR A 193 -10.24 13.23 23.31
CA TYR A 193 -9.98 13.58 21.92
C TYR A 193 -10.47 12.48 20.98
N MET A 194 -10.20 11.21 21.30
CA MET A 194 -10.65 10.08 20.49
C MET A 194 -12.18 10.00 20.40
N SER A 195 -12.89 10.26 21.52
CA SER A 195 -14.35 10.29 21.49
C SER A 195 -14.89 11.44 20.62
N ALA A 196 -14.31 12.64 20.71
CA ALA A 196 -14.70 13.78 19.87
C ALA A 196 -14.43 13.53 18.36
N ILE A 197 -13.31 12.91 18.03
CA ILE A 197 -13.00 12.53 16.64
C ILE A 197 -13.98 11.47 16.12
N ASN A 198 -14.28 10.45 16.93
CA ASN A 198 -15.25 9.40 16.56
C ASN A 198 -16.64 9.98 16.32
N GLU A 199 -17.07 10.92 17.18
CA GLU A 199 -18.34 11.63 16.98
C GLU A 199 -18.33 12.47 15.70
N LYS A 200 -17.27 13.26 15.45
CA LYS A 200 -17.11 14.04 14.23
C LYS A 200 -17.12 13.16 12.99
N VAL A 201 -16.41 12.04 12.99
CA VAL A 201 -16.39 11.09 11.87
C VAL A 201 -17.78 10.49 11.63
N THR A 202 -18.49 10.13 12.73
CA THR A 202 -19.86 9.61 12.63
C THR A 202 -20.81 10.65 12.01
N GLN A 203 -20.77 11.89 12.45
CA GLN A 203 -21.57 12.97 11.89
C GLN A 203 -21.26 13.21 10.39
N GLU A 204 -19.98 13.19 10.01
CA GLU A 204 -19.58 13.34 8.63
C GLU A 204 -20.04 12.17 7.76
N GLN A 205 -19.97 10.93 8.27
CA GLN A 205 -20.51 9.76 7.59
C GLN A 205 -22.02 9.83 7.40
N LEU A 206 -22.75 10.31 8.42
CA LEU A 206 -24.19 10.52 8.32
C LEU A 206 -24.53 11.60 7.27
N ARG A 207 -23.78 12.72 7.25
CA ARG A 207 -23.94 13.79 6.26
C ARG A 207 -23.70 13.28 4.83
N LEU A 208 -22.58 12.57 4.61
CA LEU A 208 -22.27 11.97 3.31
C LEU A 208 -23.30 10.92 2.90
N GLY A 209 -23.77 10.12 3.85
CA GLY A 209 -24.83 9.15 3.63
C GLY A 209 -26.16 9.82 3.20
N ALA A 210 -26.54 10.92 3.84
CA ALA A 210 -27.73 11.70 3.47
C ALA A 210 -27.58 12.35 2.08
N GLU A 211 -26.41 12.93 1.77
CA GLU A 211 -26.12 13.51 0.46
C GLU A 211 -26.18 12.46 -0.66
N ASN A 212 -25.59 11.28 -0.44
CA ASN A 212 -25.65 10.20 -1.40
C ASN A 212 -27.09 9.69 -1.63
N LYS A 213 -27.89 9.56 -0.55
CA LYS A 213 -29.31 9.22 -0.69
C LYS A 213 -30.07 10.24 -1.52
N LEU A 214 -29.83 11.53 -1.28
CA LEU A 214 -30.46 12.61 -2.06
C LEU A 214 -30.10 12.51 -3.53
N LYS A 215 -28.81 12.32 -3.87
CA LYS A 215 -28.37 12.10 -5.25
C LYS A 215 -29.00 10.86 -5.89
N THR A 216 -29.13 9.79 -5.13
CA THR A 216 -29.78 8.55 -5.60
C THR A 216 -31.27 8.82 -5.92
N VAL A 217 -32.01 9.46 -5.01
CA VAL A 217 -33.42 9.81 -5.21
C VAL A 217 -33.60 10.75 -6.41
N GLU A 218 -32.75 11.76 -6.55
CA GLU A 218 -32.77 12.65 -7.73
C GLU A 218 -32.53 11.88 -9.03
N SER A 219 -31.55 10.97 -9.03
CA SER A 219 -31.28 10.15 -10.20
C SER A 219 -32.44 9.21 -10.55
N GLU A 220 -33.05 8.58 -9.55
CA GLU A 220 -34.24 7.74 -9.72
C GLU A 220 -35.43 8.54 -10.27
N GLN A 221 -35.67 9.76 -9.77
CA GLN A 221 -36.73 10.62 -10.27
C GLN A 221 -36.47 11.04 -11.72
N LYS A 222 -35.25 11.45 -12.06
CA LYS A 222 -34.86 11.76 -13.44
C LYS A 222 -35.05 10.55 -14.37
N GLN A 223 -34.71 9.37 -13.91
CA GLN A 223 -34.90 8.13 -14.67
C GLN A 223 -36.39 7.84 -14.89
N LYS A 224 -37.24 7.99 -13.85
CA LYS A 224 -38.70 7.81 -13.98
C LYS A 224 -39.31 8.78 -14.98
N VAL A 225 -38.91 10.06 -14.93
CA VAL A 225 -39.35 11.07 -15.90
C VAL A 225 -38.91 10.68 -17.32
N ALA A 226 -37.66 10.32 -17.51
CA ALA A 226 -37.14 9.91 -18.82
C ALA A 226 -37.84 8.65 -19.38
N ILE A 227 -38.19 7.69 -18.54
CA ILE A 227 -38.97 6.50 -18.94
C ILE A 227 -40.38 6.92 -19.36
N ALA A 228 -41.05 7.73 -18.55
CA ALA A 228 -42.41 8.19 -18.87
C ALA A 228 -42.44 9.02 -20.17
N GLU A 229 -41.45 9.89 -20.39
CA GLU A 229 -41.32 10.63 -21.65
C GLU A 229 -41.04 9.69 -22.84
N ALA A 230 -40.20 8.69 -22.67
CA ALA A 230 -39.91 7.70 -23.71
C ALA A 230 -41.16 6.88 -24.06
N GLU A 231 -41.94 6.44 -23.05
CA GLU A 231 -43.20 5.72 -23.25
C GLU A 231 -44.25 6.59 -23.97
N ALA A 232 -44.42 7.86 -23.56
CA ALA A 232 -45.33 8.76 -24.22
C ALA A 232 -44.94 9.01 -25.69
N ASN A 233 -43.64 9.21 -25.96
CA ASN A 233 -43.12 9.37 -27.32
C ASN A 233 -43.29 8.10 -28.17
N ALA A 234 -43.09 6.93 -27.58
CA ALA A 234 -43.29 5.64 -28.25
C ALA A 234 -44.77 5.41 -28.58
N LEU A 235 -45.70 5.75 -27.68
CA LEU A 235 -47.13 5.67 -27.92
C LEU A 235 -47.55 6.60 -29.04
N LYS A 236 -47.06 7.86 -29.03
CA LYS A 236 -47.32 8.84 -30.08
C LYS A 236 -46.81 8.38 -31.45
N ALA A 237 -45.57 7.89 -31.50
CA ALA A 237 -44.96 7.36 -32.72
C ALA A 237 -45.71 6.14 -33.29
N ARG A 238 -46.27 5.27 -32.42
CA ARG A 238 -47.11 4.16 -32.83
C ARG A 238 -48.46 4.67 -33.43
N ALA A 239 -49.12 5.58 -32.74
CA ALA A 239 -50.38 6.18 -33.25
C ALA A 239 -50.19 6.90 -34.59
N ASP A 240 -49.10 7.68 -34.72
CA ASP A 240 -48.76 8.36 -35.99
C ASP A 240 -48.42 7.33 -37.10
N GLY A 241 -47.72 6.25 -36.77
CA GLY A 241 -47.42 5.15 -37.69
C GLY A 241 -48.68 4.40 -38.17
N GLU A 242 -49.61 4.08 -37.25
CA GLU A 242 -50.87 3.46 -37.58
C GLU A 242 -51.78 4.37 -38.44
N ALA A 243 -51.86 5.66 -38.07
CA ALA A 243 -52.59 6.64 -38.88
C ALA A 243 -52.02 6.78 -40.31
N TYR A 244 -50.68 6.84 -40.42
CA TYR A 244 -49.99 6.89 -41.70
C TYR A 244 -50.25 5.62 -42.53
N ALA A 245 -50.16 4.43 -41.93
CA ALA A 245 -50.45 3.18 -42.58
C ALA A 245 -51.89 3.12 -43.10
N THR A 246 -52.87 3.53 -42.26
CA THR A 246 -54.28 3.56 -42.63
C THR A 246 -54.54 4.51 -43.80
N VAL A 247 -53.96 5.69 -43.77
CA VAL A 247 -54.07 6.67 -44.89
C VAL A 247 -53.43 6.10 -46.16
N LYS A 248 -52.28 5.50 -46.09
CA LYS A 248 -51.59 4.85 -47.22
C LYS A 248 -52.41 3.71 -47.81
N GLU A 249 -52.96 2.88 -46.96
CA GLU A 249 -53.83 1.77 -47.40
C GLU A 249 -55.12 2.31 -48.09
N ALA A 250 -55.74 3.28 -47.49
CA ALA A 250 -56.95 3.94 -48.10
C ALA A 250 -56.60 4.59 -49.45
N THR A 251 -55.51 5.33 -49.55
CA THR A 251 -55.05 5.95 -50.81
C THR A 251 -54.74 4.90 -51.89
N ALA A 252 -54.04 3.80 -51.49
CA ALA A 252 -53.74 2.71 -52.41
C ALA A 252 -55.01 1.99 -52.91
N LYS A 253 -56.00 1.76 -52.02
CA LYS A 253 -57.30 1.20 -52.40
C LYS A 253 -58.02 2.14 -53.30
N ALA A 254 -58.09 3.46 -53.05
CA ALA A 254 -58.73 4.44 -53.90
C ALA A 254 -58.09 4.50 -55.30
N GLU A 255 -56.78 4.49 -55.38
CA GLU A 255 -56.04 4.45 -56.65
C GLU A 255 -56.29 3.13 -57.41
N ALA A 256 -56.29 2.00 -56.75
CA ALA A 256 -56.62 0.68 -57.34
C ALA A 256 -58.07 0.72 -57.97
N LEU A 257 -59.05 1.27 -57.20
CA LEU A 257 -60.40 1.44 -57.67
C LEU A 257 -60.49 2.41 -58.84
N ARG A 258 -59.72 3.49 -58.83
CA ARG A 258 -59.67 4.46 -59.95
C ARG A 258 -59.16 3.80 -61.22
N VAL A 259 -58.02 3.04 -61.11
CA VAL A 259 -57.46 2.30 -62.24
C VAL A 259 -58.42 1.22 -62.73
N GLN A 260 -59.15 0.51 -61.87
CA GLN A 260 -60.15 -0.44 -62.23
C GLN A 260 -61.35 0.27 -62.96
N ASN A 261 -61.78 1.35 -62.42
CA ASN A 261 -62.92 2.09 -63.07
C ASN A 261 -62.54 2.63 -64.46
N VAL A 262 -61.31 3.14 -64.67
CA VAL A 262 -60.81 3.56 -65.97
C VAL A 262 -60.73 2.36 -66.94
N ALA A 263 -60.23 1.24 -66.47
CA ALA A 263 -60.15 0.02 -67.28
C ALA A 263 -61.52 -0.51 -67.68
N LEU A 264 -62.51 -0.49 -66.75
CA LEU A 264 -63.89 -0.86 -67.03
C LEU A 264 -64.61 0.09 -67.95
N SER A 265 -64.34 1.40 -67.88
CA SER A 265 -64.95 2.41 -68.78
C SER A 265 -64.40 2.32 -70.21
N THR A 266 -63.18 1.84 -70.39
CA THR A 266 -62.52 1.74 -71.72
C THR A 266 -62.85 0.45 -72.45
N ASN A 267 -63.30 -0.62 -71.79
CA ASN A 267 -63.51 -1.91 -72.42
C ASN A 267 -64.88 -2.54 -71.93
N LYS A 268 -65.92 -2.52 -72.77
CA LYS A 268 -67.22 -3.06 -72.44
C LYS A 268 -67.23 -4.59 -72.17
N ASP A 269 -66.35 -5.32 -72.79
CA ASP A 269 -66.25 -6.77 -72.63
C ASP A 269 -65.73 -7.16 -71.23
N VAL A 270 -64.99 -6.28 -70.58
CA VAL A 270 -64.59 -6.49 -69.18
C VAL A 270 -65.74 -6.30 -68.21
N LEU A 271 -66.72 -5.44 -68.52
CA LEU A 271 -67.93 -5.35 -67.72
C LEU A 271 -68.81 -6.61 -67.77
N GLU A 272 -68.89 -7.24 -68.95
CA GLU A 272 -69.58 -8.54 -69.10
C GLU A 272 -68.91 -9.65 -68.34
N LEU A 273 -67.56 -9.72 -68.39
CA LEU A 273 -66.80 -10.68 -67.59
C LEU A 273 -67.01 -10.50 -66.08
N ARG A 274 -67.05 -9.26 -65.64
CA ARG A 274 -67.30 -8.95 -64.20
C ARG A 274 -68.72 -9.32 -63.76
N ARG A 275 -69.66 -9.18 -64.65
CA ARG A 275 -71.06 -9.59 -64.45
C ARG A 275 -71.16 -11.11 -64.28
N ILE A 276 -70.45 -11.85 -65.09
CA ILE A 276 -70.38 -13.31 -65.04
C ILE A 276 -69.71 -13.77 -63.71
N GLU A 277 -68.60 -13.11 -63.31
CA GLU A 277 -67.87 -13.42 -62.06
C GLU A 277 -68.76 -13.15 -60.84
N VAL A 278 -69.56 -12.04 -60.84
CA VAL A 278 -70.49 -11.77 -59.73
C VAL A 278 -71.67 -12.75 -59.75
N GLU A 279 -72.14 -13.20 -60.90
CA GLU A 279 -73.18 -14.24 -60.98
C GLU A 279 -72.67 -15.62 -60.56
N GLN A 280 -71.39 -15.99 -60.89
CA GLN A 280 -70.71 -17.16 -60.38
C GLN A 280 -70.60 -17.09 -58.84
N THR A 281 -70.07 -16.00 -58.30
CA THR A 281 -70.00 -15.81 -56.86
C THR A 281 -71.30 -15.89 -56.12
N LYS A 282 -72.38 -15.41 -56.72
CA LYS A 282 -73.70 -15.57 -56.20
C LYS A 282 -74.20 -17.03 -56.27
N ALA A 283 -73.91 -17.72 -57.33
CA ALA A 283 -74.20 -19.16 -57.49
C ALA A 283 -73.47 -20.03 -56.49
N ASP A 284 -72.12 -19.78 -56.29
CA ASP A 284 -71.30 -20.52 -55.34
C ASP A 284 -71.69 -20.30 -53.87
N LYS A 285 -72.21 -19.12 -53.55
CA LYS A 285 -72.71 -18.76 -52.21
C LYS A 285 -74.14 -19.14 -51.93
N TRP A 286 -74.85 -19.63 -52.92
CA TRP A 286 -76.27 -19.95 -52.75
C TRP A 286 -76.42 -21.38 -52.20
N ASP A 287 -77.12 -21.49 -51.08
CA ASP A 287 -77.38 -22.75 -50.40
C ASP A 287 -78.57 -23.56 -51.01
N GLY A 288 -79.06 -23.15 -52.14
CA GLY A 288 -80.14 -23.86 -52.85
C GLY A 288 -81.56 -23.63 -52.26
N LYS A 289 -81.69 -22.82 -51.23
CA LYS A 289 -82.95 -22.55 -50.57
C LYS A 289 -83.57 -21.22 -51.01
N LEU A 290 -84.86 -21.24 -51.35
CA LEU A 290 -85.60 -19.95 -51.59
C LEU A 290 -85.86 -19.25 -50.25
N PRO A 291 -85.73 -17.89 -50.21
CA PRO A 291 -86.02 -17.18 -48.98
C PRO A 291 -87.49 -17.39 -48.55
N SER A 292 -87.67 -17.72 -47.29
CA SER A 292 -88.97 -18.05 -46.69
C SER A 292 -89.90 -16.83 -46.61
N ALA A 293 -89.42 -15.65 -46.86
CA ALA A 293 -90.21 -14.43 -46.93
C ALA A 293 -89.78 -13.57 -48.15
N ILE A 294 -90.65 -13.37 -49.06
CA ILE A 294 -90.47 -12.48 -50.23
C ILE A 294 -91.13 -11.14 -49.91
N TYR A 295 -90.34 -10.13 -49.69
CA TYR A 295 -90.84 -8.75 -49.61
C TYR A 295 -91.10 -8.21 -51.03
N ALA A 296 -92.21 -7.61 -51.25
CA ALA A 296 -92.59 -7.07 -52.55
C ALA A 296 -91.48 -6.18 -53.17
N ASN A 297 -91.02 -6.52 -54.40
CA ASN A 297 -89.94 -5.93 -55.17
C ASN A 297 -88.49 -6.30 -54.85
N ALA A 298 -88.24 -7.29 -54.05
CA ALA A 298 -86.87 -7.83 -53.95
C ALA A 298 -86.57 -8.75 -55.15
N PRO A 299 -85.43 -8.53 -55.88
CA PRO A 299 -85.07 -9.41 -56.99
C PRO A 299 -84.77 -10.80 -56.47
N ILE A 300 -85.48 -11.82 -56.88
CA ILE A 300 -85.17 -13.21 -56.58
C ILE A 300 -83.97 -13.62 -57.45
N PRO A 301 -82.86 -14.09 -56.86
CA PRO A 301 -81.72 -14.54 -57.67
C PRO A 301 -82.15 -15.72 -58.54
N PHE A 302 -81.76 -15.68 -59.81
CA PHE A 302 -81.99 -16.70 -60.85
C PHE A 302 -83.40 -16.97 -61.32
N LEU A 303 -84.41 -16.23 -60.90
CA LEU A 303 -85.76 -16.28 -61.50
C LEU A 303 -85.99 -15.03 -62.32
N ASN A 304 -85.84 -15.13 -63.63
CA ASN A 304 -86.32 -14.11 -64.57
C ASN A 304 -87.81 -14.44 -64.93
N VAL A 305 -88.73 -13.92 -64.15
CA VAL A 305 -90.15 -14.00 -64.46
C VAL A 305 -90.40 -12.92 -65.51
N GLY A 306 -90.21 -13.31 -66.78
CA GLY A 306 -90.55 -12.44 -67.91
C GLY A 306 -92.01 -12.07 -67.86
N THR A 307 -92.25 -10.80 -67.66
CA THR A 307 -93.56 -10.22 -68.00
C THR A 307 -93.69 -10.17 -69.50
N LYS A 308 -94.53 -11.00 -70.04
CA LYS A 308 -94.97 -10.95 -71.41
C LYS A 308 -95.98 -9.78 -71.57
N PRO A 309 -95.94 -9.06 -72.67
CA PRO A 309 -96.73 -7.86 -72.92
C PRO A 309 -98.22 -7.98 -72.81
#